data_f0a1545dc5560a50175b58a2ef1ee822
#
_entry.id   f0a1545dc5560a50175b58a2ef1ee822
#
_cell.length_a   1.000
_cell.length_b   1.000
_cell.length_c   1.000
_cell.angle_alpha   90.00
_cell.angle_beta   90.00
_cell.angle_gamma   90.00
#
_symmetry.space_group_name_H-M   'P 1'
#
loop_
_entity.id
_entity.type
_entity.pdbx_description
1 polymer ?
#
loop_
_entity_poly.entity_id
_entity_poly.type
_entity_poly.pdbx_seq_one_letter_code
_entity_poly.pdbx_strand_id
1 'polypeptide(L)'
;MIVSLLKSVLDQDDAPIVVCDTAHRIVYMNPTAARRYQRYGGVSLIGKSLLDCHNAQSKHAIEEVLNWFAADVSHNMIHTTYNAAENKDVYMIALRDDQGSLIGYYEKHAYRTPDPSPFYEGLEMRKTSDE
;
A
#
# COMPACT_ATOMS: atom_id res chain seq x y z
N MET A 1 -22.34 -2.99 -3.68
CA MET A 1 -21.94 -1.70 -4.31
C MET A 1 -20.73 -1.09 -3.66
N ILE A 2 -20.76 -0.87 -2.33
CA ILE A 2 -19.63 -0.21 -1.66
C ILE A 2 -18.33 -1.03 -1.74
N VAL A 3 -18.42 -2.34 -1.60
CA VAL A 3 -17.23 -3.21 -1.69
C VAL A 3 -16.60 -3.10 -3.08
N SER A 4 -17.43 -3.11 -4.13
CA SER A 4 -16.93 -2.98 -5.51
C SER A 4 -16.28 -1.61 -5.74
N LEU A 5 -16.86 -0.55 -5.19
CA LEU A 5 -16.29 0.80 -5.30
C LEU A 5 -14.93 0.87 -4.59
N LEU A 6 -14.84 0.37 -3.36
CA LEU A 6 -13.59 0.40 -2.60
C LEU A 6 -12.52 -0.47 -3.24
N LYS A 7 -12.89 -1.65 -3.73
CA LYS A 7 -11.95 -2.50 -4.46
C LYS A 7 -11.43 -1.79 -5.72
N SER A 8 -12.31 -1.10 -6.44
CA SER A 8 -11.90 -0.36 -7.64
C SER A 8 -10.96 0.80 -7.31
N VAL A 9 -11.17 1.49 -6.18
CA VAL A 9 -10.22 2.53 -5.73
C VAL A 9 -8.83 1.95 -5.58
N LEU A 10 -8.71 0.76 -4.98
CA LEU A 10 -7.43 0.08 -4.82
C LEU A 10 -6.86 -0.41 -6.15
N ASP A 11 -7.72 -0.99 -6.99
CA ASP A 11 -7.30 -1.59 -8.26
C ASP A 11 -6.84 -0.56 -9.29
N GLN A 12 -7.39 0.66 -9.24
CA GLN A 12 -7.02 1.74 -10.16
C GLN A 12 -5.81 2.55 -9.71
N ASP A 13 -5.32 2.32 -8.48
CA ASP A 13 -4.13 3.02 -8.01
C ASP A 13 -2.90 2.53 -8.77
N ASP A 14 -2.09 3.45 -9.25
CA ASP A 14 -0.85 3.12 -9.97
C ASP A 14 0.32 2.84 -9.03
N ALA A 15 0.14 3.02 -7.73
CA ALA A 15 1.09 2.55 -6.73
C ALA A 15 0.76 1.10 -6.36
N PRO A 16 1.78 0.29 -6.01
CA PRO A 16 1.53 -1.08 -5.56
C PRO A 16 0.88 -1.08 -4.18
N ILE A 17 -0.18 -1.87 -4.03
CA ILE A 17 -0.89 -2.04 -2.75
C ILE A 17 -0.93 -3.53 -2.43
N VAL A 18 -0.35 -3.89 -1.29
CA VAL A 18 -0.38 -5.25 -0.74
C VAL A 18 -0.94 -5.15 0.67
N VAL A 19 -2.08 -5.81 0.91
CA VAL A 19 -2.76 -5.77 2.20
C VAL A 19 -2.54 -7.08 2.92
N CYS A 20 -2.16 -7.00 4.20
CA CYS A 20 -1.90 -8.16 5.05
C CYS A 20 -2.81 -8.14 6.26
N ASP A 21 -3.13 -9.33 6.78
CA ASP A 21 -3.75 -9.48 8.09
C ASP A 21 -2.71 -9.34 9.21
N THR A 22 -3.14 -9.46 10.48
CA THR A 22 -2.24 -9.32 11.62
C THR A 22 -1.27 -10.49 11.78
N ALA A 23 -1.50 -11.59 11.08
CA ALA A 23 -0.59 -12.73 11.02
C ALA A 23 0.39 -12.62 9.86
N HIS A 24 0.46 -11.45 9.22
CA HIS A 24 1.33 -11.14 8.07
C HIS A 24 0.98 -11.92 6.81
N ARG A 25 -0.22 -12.47 6.72
CA ARG A 25 -0.68 -13.17 5.54
C ARG A 25 -1.17 -12.16 4.51
N ILE A 26 -0.72 -12.29 3.28
CA ILE A 26 -1.17 -11.43 2.18
C ILE A 26 -2.60 -11.81 1.85
N VAL A 27 -3.53 -10.86 1.97
CA VAL A 27 -4.96 -11.10 1.70
C VAL A 27 -5.43 -10.40 0.43
N TYR A 28 -4.69 -9.40 -0.05
CA TYR A 28 -5.06 -8.67 -1.26
C TYR A 28 -3.83 -8.03 -1.90
N MET A 29 -3.82 -8.01 -3.24
CA MET A 29 -2.84 -7.27 -4.04
C MET A 29 -3.59 -6.59 -5.17
N ASN A 30 -3.32 -5.29 -5.38
CA ASN A 30 -3.88 -4.63 -6.55
C ASN A 30 -3.10 -5.04 -7.82
N PRO A 31 -3.63 -4.78 -9.03
CA PRO A 31 -2.95 -5.15 -10.27
C PRO A 31 -1.53 -4.60 -10.39
N THR A 32 -1.29 -3.38 -9.93
CA THR A 32 0.05 -2.79 -9.94
C THR A 32 1.03 -3.59 -9.08
N ALA A 33 0.61 -4.02 -7.88
CA ALA A 33 1.44 -4.85 -7.02
C ALA A 33 1.70 -6.22 -7.65
N ALA A 34 0.68 -6.83 -8.25
CA ALA A 34 0.83 -8.13 -8.90
C ALA A 34 1.87 -8.08 -10.01
N ARG A 35 1.86 -7.02 -10.82
CA ARG A 35 2.86 -6.83 -11.88
C ARG A 35 4.25 -6.59 -11.31
N ARG A 36 4.36 -5.73 -10.29
CA ARG A 36 5.65 -5.39 -9.67
C ARG A 36 6.33 -6.61 -9.07
N TYR A 37 5.57 -7.50 -8.45
CA TYR A 37 6.10 -8.68 -7.77
C TYR A 37 5.91 -9.97 -8.58
N GLN A 38 5.73 -9.86 -9.88
CA GLN A 38 5.46 -11.01 -10.74
C GLN A 38 6.58 -12.06 -10.70
N ARG A 39 7.84 -11.63 -10.63
CA ARG A 39 8.98 -12.55 -10.56
C ARG A 39 8.98 -13.39 -9.27
N TYR A 40 8.24 -12.96 -8.25
CA TYR A 40 8.10 -13.70 -6.98
C TYR A 40 6.79 -14.47 -6.89
N GLY A 41 5.96 -14.42 -7.92
CA GLY A 41 4.70 -15.15 -7.98
C GLY A 41 3.46 -14.31 -8.27
N GLY A 42 3.53 -12.97 -8.18
CA GLY A 42 2.38 -12.10 -8.42
C GLY A 42 1.20 -12.47 -7.55
N VAL A 43 0.02 -12.66 -8.15
CA VAL A 43 -1.20 -12.99 -7.40
C VAL A 43 -1.12 -14.31 -6.65
N SER A 44 -0.21 -15.20 -7.00
CA SER A 44 -0.04 -16.45 -6.26
C SER A 44 0.57 -16.23 -4.87
N LEU A 45 1.06 -15.02 -4.58
CA LEU A 45 1.54 -14.65 -3.23
C LEU A 45 0.38 -14.48 -2.25
N ILE A 46 -0.84 -14.27 -2.72
CA ILE A 46 -2.01 -14.16 -1.84
C ILE A 46 -2.17 -15.47 -1.06
N GLY A 47 -2.31 -15.35 0.26
CA GLY A 47 -2.37 -16.47 1.18
C GLY A 47 -1.03 -16.85 1.79
N LYS A 48 0.07 -16.33 1.27
CA LYS A 48 1.41 -16.58 1.81
C LYS A 48 1.81 -15.48 2.80
N SER A 49 2.80 -15.78 3.62
CA SER A 49 3.31 -14.81 4.59
C SER A 49 4.18 -13.76 3.90
N LEU A 50 3.89 -12.49 4.16
CA LEU A 50 4.74 -11.39 3.71
C LEU A 50 6.16 -11.54 4.25
N LEU A 51 6.32 -12.10 5.45
CA LEU A 51 7.62 -12.23 6.09
C LEU A 51 8.57 -13.19 5.37
N ASP A 52 8.04 -14.10 4.55
CA ASP A 52 8.85 -15.05 3.80
C ASP A 52 9.74 -14.37 2.75
N CYS A 53 9.39 -13.14 2.34
CA CYS A 53 10.13 -12.37 1.35
C CYS A 53 11.15 -11.42 1.99
N HIS A 54 11.35 -11.47 3.30
CA HIS A 54 12.16 -10.52 4.06
C HIS A 54 13.27 -11.21 4.83
N ASN A 55 14.40 -10.49 5.01
CA ASN A 55 15.48 -10.96 5.88
C ASN A 55 15.08 -10.77 7.35
N ALA A 56 15.92 -11.29 8.27
CA ALA A 56 15.63 -11.25 9.70
C ALA A 56 15.44 -9.81 10.23
N GLN A 57 16.24 -8.86 9.75
CA GLN A 57 16.14 -7.46 10.18
C GLN A 57 14.82 -6.84 9.73
N SER A 58 14.41 -7.07 8.49
CA SER A 58 13.14 -6.56 7.96
C SER A 58 11.94 -7.19 8.64
N LYS A 59 12.00 -8.50 8.92
CA LYS A 59 10.96 -9.19 9.68
C LYS A 59 10.80 -8.57 11.07
N HIS A 60 11.90 -8.32 11.75
CA HIS A 60 11.88 -7.72 13.08
C HIS A 60 11.25 -6.32 13.04
N ALA A 61 11.63 -5.50 12.05
CA ALA A 61 11.08 -4.16 11.89
C ALA A 61 9.56 -4.19 11.68
N ILE A 62 9.07 -5.09 10.83
CA ILE A 62 7.63 -5.24 10.58
C ILE A 62 6.90 -5.64 11.87
N GLU A 63 7.44 -6.60 12.62
CA GLU A 63 6.85 -7.06 13.87
C GLU A 63 6.81 -5.93 14.90
N GLU A 64 7.87 -5.12 15.01
CA GLU A 64 7.93 -3.97 15.90
C GLU A 64 6.86 -2.94 15.55
N VAL A 65 6.63 -2.68 14.26
CA VAL A 65 5.61 -1.74 13.81
C VAL A 65 4.22 -2.26 14.19
N LEU A 66 3.94 -3.56 14.01
CA LEU A 66 2.66 -4.12 14.42
C LEU A 66 2.43 -4.01 15.92
N ASN A 67 3.46 -4.24 16.73
CA ASN A 67 3.38 -4.05 18.17
C ASN A 67 3.07 -2.59 18.53
N TRP A 68 3.67 -1.64 17.81
CA TRP A 68 3.41 -0.23 18.02
C TRP A 68 1.97 0.16 17.64
N PHE A 69 1.46 -0.38 16.53
CA PHE A 69 0.04 -0.20 16.16
C PHE A 69 -0.88 -0.76 17.25
N ALA A 70 -0.57 -1.95 17.77
CA ALA A 70 -1.40 -2.61 18.77
C ALA A 70 -1.38 -1.88 20.12
N ALA A 71 -0.34 -1.12 20.41
CA ALA A 71 -0.17 -0.46 21.70
C ALA A 71 -1.12 0.72 21.93
N ASP A 72 -1.60 1.35 20.85
CA ASP A 72 -2.47 2.53 20.97
C ASP A 72 -3.29 2.69 19.68
N VAL A 73 -4.59 2.97 19.85
CA VAL A 73 -5.52 3.14 18.71
C VAL A 73 -5.19 4.37 17.86
N SER A 74 -4.39 5.29 18.38
CA SER A 74 -3.94 6.47 17.61
C SER A 74 -2.68 6.19 16.76
N HIS A 75 -2.05 5.03 16.94
CA HIS A 75 -0.87 4.64 16.18
C HIS A 75 -1.30 4.01 14.87
N ASN A 76 -1.42 4.78 13.80
CA ASN A 76 -2.00 4.30 12.55
C ASN A 76 -1.11 4.48 11.32
N MET A 77 -0.02 5.23 11.43
CA MET A 77 0.86 5.47 10.29
C MET A 77 2.28 5.74 10.79
N ILE A 78 3.25 5.10 10.14
CA ILE A 78 4.65 5.32 10.43
C ILE A 78 5.45 5.38 9.13
N HIS A 79 6.36 6.35 9.03
CA HIS A 79 7.27 6.49 7.90
C HIS A 79 8.41 5.48 8.07
N THR A 80 8.52 4.52 7.17
CA THR A 80 9.49 3.43 7.31
C THR A 80 10.76 3.65 6.50
N THR A 81 10.65 4.13 5.27
CA THR A 81 11.83 4.35 4.41
C THR A 81 11.58 5.44 3.39
N TYR A 82 12.68 5.94 2.83
CA TYR A 82 12.67 6.70 1.59
C TYR A 82 13.45 5.90 0.53
N ASN A 83 12.79 5.61 -0.59
CA ASN A 83 13.40 4.92 -1.72
C ASN A 83 13.92 5.95 -2.70
N ALA A 84 15.24 6.16 -2.73
CA ALA A 84 15.86 7.17 -3.58
C ALA A 84 15.76 6.81 -5.06
N ALA A 85 15.84 5.52 -5.41
CA ALA A 85 15.80 5.07 -6.79
C ALA A 85 14.45 5.41 -7.45
N GLU A 86 13.35 5.30 -6.71
CA GLU A 86 12.02 5.61 -7.21
C GLU A 86 11.49 6.94 -6.70
N ASN A 87 12.27 7.66 -5.90
CA ASN A 87 11.91 8.95 -5.30
C ASN A 87 10.56 8.91 -4.59
N LYS A 88 10.43 7.98 -3.65
CA LYS A 88 9.18 7.81 -2.92
C LYS A 88 9.40 7.58 -1.44
N ASP A 89 8.47 8.08 -0.65
CA ASP A 89 8.36 7.73 0.76
C ASP A 89 7.51 6.49 0.91
N VAL A 90 7.88 5.64 1.88
CA VAL A 90 7.13 4.43 2.18
C VAL A 90 6.67 4.49 3.62
N TYR A 91 5.40 4.18 3.83
CA TYR A 91 4.75 4.18 5.14
C TYR A 91 4.09 2.85 5.38
N MET A 92 4.03 2.42 6.63
CA MET A 92 3.13 1.35 7.03
C MET A 92 1.89 1.97 7.66
N ILE A 93 0.72 1.47 7.27
CA ILE A 93 -0.59 1.98 7.68
C ILE A 93 -1.35 0.86 8.38
N ALA A 94 -1.84 1.15 9.60
CA ALA A 94 -2.70 0.22 10.33
C ALA A 94 -4.10 0.20 9.73
N LEU A 95 -4.70 -0.98 9.65
CA LEU A 95 -6.09 -1.15 9.26
C LEU A 95 -6.89 -1.60 10.48
N ARG A 96 -8.01 -0.93 10.74
CA ARG A 96 -8.82 -1.16 11.92
C ARG A 96 -10.29 -1.36 11.58
N ASP A 97 -10.98 -2.14 12.39
CA ASP A 97 -12.43 -2.26 12.29
C ASP A 97 -13.13 -1.08 12.98
N ASP A 98 -14.45 -1.11 12.99
CA ASP A 98 -15.26 -0.01 13.54
C ASP A 98 -15.08 0.17 15.06
N GLN A 99 -14.59 -0.85 15.77
CA GLN A 99 -14.28 -0.78 17.19
C GLN A 99 -12.83 -0.36 17.47
N GLY A 100 -12.05 -0.07 16.44
CA GLY A 100 -10.65 0.31 16.57
C GLY A 100 -9.69 -0.85 16.73
N SER A 101 -10.16 -2.09 16.59
CA SER A 101 -9.30 -3.27 16.65
C SER A 101 -8.41 -3.34 15.41
N LEU A 102 -7.13 -3.66 15.64
CA LEU A 102 -6.17 -3.84 14.54
C LEU A 102 -6.52 -5.13 13.78
N ILE A 103 -6.84 -5.01 12.49
CA ILE A 103 -7.21 -6.16 11.66
C ILE A 103 -6.21 -6.44 10.54
N GLY A 104 -5.27 -5.55 10.31
CA GLY A 104 -4.28 -5.72 9.27
C GLY A 104 -3.45 -4.48 9.07
N TYR A 105 -2.73 -4.46 7.95
CA TYR A 105 -1.90 -3.32 7.57
C TYR A 105 -1.60 -3.36 6.09
N TYR A 106 -1.13 -2.23 5.56
CA TYR A 106 -0.58 -2.21 4.20
C TYR A 106 0.56 -1.19 4.12
N GLU A 107 1.32 -1.28 3.05
CA GLU A 107 2.43 -0.37 2.78
C GLU A 107 1.98 0.67 1.76
N LYS A 108 2.05 1.95 2.15
CA LYS A 108 1.69 3.08 1.29
C LYS A 108 2.94 3.64 0.62
N HIS A 109 2.87 3.81 -0.69
CA HIS A 109 3.93 4.43 -1.49
C HIS A 109 3.50 5.82 -1.90
N ALA A 110 4.28 6.84 -1.50
CA ALA A 110 4.00 8.24 -1.82
C ALA A 110 5.13 8.79 -2.70
N TYR A 111 4.86 8.91 -3.99
CA TYR A 111 5.85 9.38 -4.97
C TYR A 111 5.98 10.89 -4.90
N ARG A 112 7.24 11.39 -4.89
CA ARG A 112 7.52 12.82 -4.81
C ARG A 112 7.63 13.47 -6.17
N THR A 113 7.94 12.69 -7.21
CA THR A 113 8.09 13.22 -8.57
C THR A 113 6.74 13.68 -9.10
N PRO A 114 6.61 14.95 -9.52
CA PRO A 114 5.35 15.43 -10.11
C PRO A 114 5.00 14.67 -11.38
N ASP A 115 3.72 14.53 -11.63
CA ASP A 115 3.23 13.95 -12.89
C ASP A 115 3.38 14.99 -14.00
N PRO A 116 4.18 14.70 -15.07
CA PRO A 116 4.40 15.66 -16.14
C PRO A 116 3.34 15.64 -17.22
N SER A 117 2.36 14.74 -17.13
CA SER A 117 1.33 14.63 -18.16
C SER A 117 0.46 15.89 -18.20
N PRO A 118 -0.05 16.28 -19.39
CA PRO A 118 -0.97 17.42 -19.49
C PRO A 118 -2.27 17.16 -18.72
N PHE A 119 -2.85 18.22 -18.18
CA PHE A 119 -4.15 18.11 -17.51
C PHE A 119 -5.22 17.70 -18.54
N TYR A 120 -6.11 16.81 -18.15
CA TYR A 120 -7.21 16.31 -18.98
C TYR A 120 -6.76 15.71 -20.31
N GLU A 121 -5.56 15.13 -20.31
CA GLU A 121 -5.03 14.48 -21.50
C GLU A 121 -6.00 13.40 -22.00
N GLY A 122 -6.24 13.39 -23.32
CA GLY A 122 -7.18 12.45 -23.92
C GLY A 122 -8.60 12.92 -24.02
N LEU A 123 -8.92 14.06 -23.38
CA LEU A 123 -10.26 14.66 -23.45
C LEU A 123 -10.26 15.90 -24.35
N GLU A 124 -11.33 16.07 -25.11
CA GLU A 124 -11.56 17.30 -25.88
C GLU A 124 -12.19 18.37 -24.96
N MET A 125 -11.36 18.86 -24.04
CA MET A 125 -11.80 19.88 -23.08
C MET A 125 -10.95 21.11 -23.22
N ARG A 126 -11.60 22.25 -23.09
CA ARG A 126 -10.90 23.51 -23.01
C ARG A 126 -10.34 23.68 -21.61
N LYS A 127 -9.04 23.84 -21.49
CA LYS A 127 -8.39 24.11 -20.21
C LYS A 127 -8.51 25.59 -19.88
N THR A 128 -8.73 25.86 -18.60
CA THR A 128 -8.77 27.22 -18.08
C THR A 128 -7.47 27.56 -17.39
N SER A 129 -7.21 28.85 -17.16
CA SER A 129 -5.97 29.30 -16.54
C SER A 129 -5.84 28.90 -15.05
N ASP A 130 -6.94 28.54 -14.42
CA ASP A 130 -6.94 28.11 -13.01
C ASP A 130 -6.86 26.59 -12.83
N GLU A 131 -6.64 25.87 -13.91
CA GLU A 131 -6.34 24.47 -13.85
C GLU A 131 -4.83 24.22 -13.88
#